data_f669f71cbc4f2a5aef7e829d78fd3894
#
_entry.id   f669f71cbc4f2a5aef7e829d78fd3894
#
_cell.length_a   1.000
_cell.length_b   1.000
_cell.length_c   1.000
_cell.angle_alpha   90.00
_cell.angle_beta   90.00
_cell.angle_gamma   90.00
#
_symmetry.space_group_name_H-M   'P 1'
#
loop_
_entity.id
_entity.type
_entity.pdbx_description
1 polymer ?
#
loop_
_entity_poly.entity_id
_entity_poly.type
_entity_poly.pdbx_seq_one_letter_code
_entity_poly.pdbx_strand_id
1 'polypeptide(L)'
;MTGARFRIRPPTIVLALLCGMYFLLFVNRTNLAIAGPLMQADLKLSNTDLGLAFSAFGIPYALFQLFGGLLGDRFGPRNTLTISVFLVFIATVWTGAVGGFMSLFLARILLGIGEGAAFPTATRAMSAWTPRGRWGFAQGITHTFSRVGNWATALIIAQMIALVTWRGSFYWLAPVNLIWAAAWFWYFRDDPAEHANVTAEDAARLPQRARGGKGPIPWTRLARRIAPVTSVDFCYGWFLTLFQTWIPNFFVQNYGLNLNRTALYTAGVLFAGIIGDTVGGVLSDWILHRTGNLVTARRSVIMLGFLGAALFTVPVILIHDLTIAALSLSLAFFFAELIVGPIWAVPMDIAPRYAGTASGMMNFGFGVASILMPWFFGRMIDITGTWTVPFAVSIGLLVLGAVLAFYLRPDKPFIDDDVAAEQSLVTSPASAT
;
A
#
# COMPACT_ATOMS: atom_id res chain seq x y z
N MET A 1 9.98 -14.26 45.99
CA MET A 1 9.77 -13.22 44.97
C MET A 1 10.17 -13.82 43.61
N THR A 2 9.25 -14.47 42.92
CA THR A 2 9.48 -15.04 41.59
C THR A 2 9.41 -13.91 40.57
N GLY A 3 10.54 -13.54 40.00
CA GLY A 3 10.65 -12.52 38.98
C GLY A 3 9.70 -12.85 37.83
N ALA A 4 8.69 -12.02 37.58
CA ALA A 4 7.85 -12.06 36.41
C ALA A 4 8.74 -11.87 35.19
N ARG A 5 9.18 -12.96 34.56
CA ARG A 5 9.85 -12.91 33.27
C ARG A 5 8.87 -12.26 32.29
N PHE A 6 9.22 -11.11 31.74
CA PHE A 6 8.48 -10.39 30.70
C PHE A 6 8.39 -11.31 29.48
N ARG A 7 7.32 -12.10 29.41
CA ARG A 7 7.11 -13.04 28.29
C ARG A 7 6.34 -12.33 27.21
N ILE A 8 7.01 -11.99 26.10
CA ILE A 8 6.33 -11.45 24.91
C ILE A 8 5.36 -12.52 24.40
N ARG A 9 4.08 -12.16 24.27
CA ARG A 9 3.03 -13.09 23.82
C ARG A 9 3.22 -13.44 22.35
N PRO A 10 2.99 -14.70 21.92
CA PRO A 10 3.14 -15.12 20.54
C PRO A 10 2.37 -14.26 19.52
N PRO A 11 1.11 -13.82 19.76
CA PRO A 11 0.41 -12.91 18.86
C PRO A 11 1.14 -11.57 18.61
N THR A 12 1.84 -11.05 19.63
CA THR A 12 2.63 -9.83 19.49
C THR A 12 3.85 -10.04 18.59
N ILE A 13 4.50 -11.21 18.69
CA ILE A 13 5.64 -11.55 17.81
C ILE A 13 5.18 -11.72 16.37
N VAL A 14 4.03 -12.38 16.14
CA VAL A 14 3.44 -12.52 14.81
C VAL A 14 3.13 -11.14 14.21
N LEU A 15 2.52 -10.25 14.98
CA LEU A 15 2.26 -8.89 14.52
C LEU A 15 3.55 -8.11 14.22
N ALA A 16 4.58 -8.24 15.05
CA ALA A 16 5.89 -7.63 14.83
C ALA A 16 6.56 -8.15 13.53
N LEU A 17 6.47 -9.45 13.27
CA LEU A 17 6.97 -10.05 12.02
C LEU A 17 6.21 -9.49 10.81
N LEU A 18 4.89 -9.32 10.89
CA LEU A 18 4.10 -8.70 9.83
C LEU A 18 4.48 -7.22 9.63
N CYS A 19 4.67 -6.45 10.71
CA CYS A 19 5.20 -5.08 10.62
C CYS A 19 6.56 -5.04 9.92
N GLY A 20 7.47 -5.97 10.26
CA GLY A 20 8.77 -6.12 9.60
C GLY A 20 8.63 -6.44 8.10
N MET A 21 7.68 -7.29 7.72
CA MET A 21 7.40 -7.58 6.31
C MET A 21 6.94 -6.33 5.56
N TYR A 22 5.95 -5.61 6.10
CA TYR A 22 5.45 -4.38 5.49
C TYR A 22 6.58 -3.36 5.29
N PHE A 23 7.42 -3.17 6.30
CA PHE A 23 8.61 -2.33 6.20
C PHE A 23 9.53 -2.78 5.06
N LEU A 24 9.91 -4.07 5.02
CA LEU A 24 10.84 -4.61 4.02
C LEU A 24 10.31 -4.52 2.59
N LEU A 25 9.02 -4.83 2.36
CA LEU A 25 8.42 -4.75 1.03
C LEU A 25 8.49 -3.31 0.50
N PHE A 26 8.20 -2.31 1.34
CA PHE A 26 8.30 -0.91 0.93
C PHE A 26 9.73 -0.44 0.73
N VAL A 27 10.69 -0.95 1.50
CA VAL A 27 12.13 -0.73 1.26
C VAL A 27 12.53 -1.26 -0.13
N ASN A 28 12.14 -2.49 -0.47
CA ASN A 28 12.45 -3.08 -1.79
C ASN A 28 11.83 -2.29 -2.94
N ARG A 29 10.62 -1.78 -2.75
CA ARG A 29 9.89 -0.97 -3.72
C ARG A 29 10.58 0.37 -3.99
N THR A 30 10.93 1.08 -2.93
CA THR A 30 11.48 2.44 -2.98
C THR A 30 12.98 2.46 -3.29
N ASN A 31 13.72 1.37 -3.02
CA ASN A 31 15.15 1.27 -3.33
C ASN A 31 15.45 1.60 -4.81
N LEU A 32 14.65 1.07 -5.73
CA LEU A 32 14.82 1.37 -7.16
C LEU A 32 14.64 2.87 -7.46
N ALA A 33 13.73 3.55 -6.79
CA ALA A 33 13.53 4.98 -6.99
C ALA A 33 14.75 5.81 -6.56
N ILE A 34 15.38 5.45 -5.44
CA ILE A 34 16.60 6.12 -4.95
C ILE A 34 17.82 5.78 -5.84
N ALA A 35 17.94 4.52 -6.27
CA ALA A 35 19.01 4.08 -7.17
C ALA A 35 18.80 4.54 -8.63
N GLY A 36 17.56 4.90 -9.01
CA GLY A 36 17.12 5.17 -10.37
C GLY A 36 18.04 6.09 -11.18
N PRO A 37 18.39 7.29 -10.69
CA PRO A 37 19.29 8.20 -11.42
C PRO A 37 20.66 7.58 -11.75
N LEU A 38 21.22 6.82 -10.80
CA LEU A 38 22.51 6.14 -10.98
C LEU A 38 22.40 4.95 -11.94
N MET A 39 21.28 4.22 -11.87
CA MET A 39 21.00 3.13 -12.81
C MET A 39 20.79 3.64 -14.24
N GLN A 40 20.11 4.79 -14.42
CA GLN A 40 19.96 5.41 -15.72
C GLN A 40 21.33 5.76 -16.33
N ALA A 41 22.21 6.34 -15.54
CA ALA A 41 23.56 6.70 -16.02
C ALA A 41 24.41 5.47 -16.38
N ASP A 42 24.40 4.43 -15.53
CA ASP A 42 25.22 3.22 -15.68
C ASP A 42 24.70 2.30 -16.81
N LEU A 43 23.38 2.11 -16.89
CA LEU A 43 22.74 1.22 -17.86
C LEU A 43 22.26 1.95 -19.14
N LYS A 44 22.50 3.26 -19.24
CA LYS A 44 22.09 4.14 -20.36
C LYS A 44 20.58 4.05 -20.64
N LEU A 45 19.77 4.09 -19.58
CA LEU A 45 18.31 4.02 -19.66
C LEU A 45 17.71 5.41 -19.90
N SER A 46 16.73 5.50 -20.80
CA SER A 46 15.87 6.67 -20.93
C SER A 46 14.91 6.78 -19.72
N ASN A 47 14.24 7.95 -19.56
CA ASN A 47 13.18 8.08 -18.58
C ASN A 47 11.99 7.15 -18.90
N THR A 48 11.72 6.93 -20.19
CA THR A 48 10.72 5.95 -20.64
C THR A 48 11.08 4.54 -20.17
N ASP A 49 12.34 4.11 -20.33
CA ASP A 49 12.79 2.78 -19.89
C ASP A 49 12.65 2.62 -18.37
N LEU A 50 13.07 3.63 -17.60
CA LEU A 50 12.94 3.60 -16.15
C LEU A 50 11.46 3.58 -15.73
N GLY A 51 10.62 4.38 -16.38
CA GLY A 51 9.18 4.39 -16.16
C GLY A 51 8.51 3.04 -16.46
N LEU A 52 8.90 2.39 -17.59
CA LEU A 52 8.45 1.03 -17.92
C LEU A 52 8.91 -0.01 -16.89
N ALA A 53 10.14 0.11 -16.37
CA ALA A 53 10.65 -0.77 -15.33
C ALA A 53 9.82 -0.61 -14.01
N PHE A 54 9.44 0.61 -13.64
CA PHE A 54 8.50 0.83 -12.53
C PHE A 54 7.13 0.21 -12.82
N SER A 55 6.59 0.42 -14.01
CA SER A 55 5.29 -0.12 -14.44
C SER A 55 5.25 -1.65 -14.48
N ALA A 56 6.36 -2.30 -14.82
CA ALA A 56 6.48 -3.75 -14.88
C ALA A 56 6.18 -4.43 -13.54
N PHE A 57 6.46 -3.77 -12.43
CA PHE A 57 6.06 -4.24 -11.09
C PHE A 57 4.54 -4.22 -10.92
N GLY A 58 3.87 -3.18 -11.40
CA GLY A 58 2.44 -2.95 -11.16
C GLY A 58 1.54 -4.02 -11.78
N ILE A 59 1.91 -4.55 -12.95
CA ILE A 59 1.10 -5.54 -13.67
C ILE A 59 0.85 -6.81 -12.82
N PRO A 60 1.88 -7.59 -12.45
CA PRO A 60 1.67 -8.77 -11.63
C PRO A 60 1.20 -8.43 -10.21
N TYR A 61 1.64 -7.30 -9.65
CA TYR A 61 1.17 -6.84 -8.36
C TYR A 61 -0.37 -6.68 -8.33
N ALA A 62 -0.97 -6.00 -9.31
CA ALA A 62 -2.41 -5.82 -9.39
C ALA A 62 -3.15 -7.16 -9.56
N LEU A 63 -2.63 -8.05 -10.41
CA LEU A 63 -3.22 -9.36 -10.63
C LEU A 63 -3.15 -10.24 -9.38
N PHE A 64 -2.00 -10.32 -8.74
CA PHE A 64 -1.80 -11.15 -7.56
C PHE A 64 -2.46 -10.58 -6.30
N GLN A 65 -2.84 -9.30 -6.26
CA GLN A 65 -3.72 -8.75 -5.21
C GLN A 65 -5.09 -9.45 -5.20
N LEU A 66 -5.67 -9.69 -6.37
CA LEU A 66 -6.96 -10.38 -6.46
C LEU A 66 -6.88 -11.85 -6.04
N PHE A 67 -5.79 -12.53 -6.41
CA PHE A 67 -5.60 -13.96 -6.14
C PHE A 67 -4.90 -14.24 -4.80
N GLY A 68 -4.21 -13.29 -4.22
CA GLY A 68 -3.41 -13.49 -3.01
C GLY A 68 -4.22 -13.95 -1.81
N GLY A 69 -5.45 -13.45 -1.66
CA GLY A 69 -6.39 -13.93 -0.65
C GLY A 69 -6.72 -15.42 -0.84
N LEU A 70 -6.97 -15.85 -2.08
CA LEU A 70 -7.25 -17.26 -2.42
C LEU A 70 -6.03 -18.15 -2.17
N LEU A 71 -4.82 -17.67 -2.48
CA LEU A 71 -3.59 -18.40 -2.20
C LEU A 71 -3.36 -18.58 -0.71
N GLY A 72 -3.57 -17.50 0.08
CA GLY A 72 -3.49 -17.55 1.54
C GLY A 72 -4.54 -18.47 2.17
N ASP A 73 -5.75 -18.54 1.61
CA ASP A 73 -6.80 -19.43 2.09
C ASP A 73 -6.54 -20.91 1.75
N ARG A 74 -5.96 -21.18 0.58
CA ARG A 74 -5.72 -22.56 0.08
C ARG A 74 -4.43 -23.17 0.64
N PHE A 75 -3.34 -22.42 0.64
CA PHE A 75 -2.00 -22.90 1.00
C PHE A 75 -1.55 -22.47 2.40
N GLY A 76 -2.36 -21.66 3.08
CA GLY A 76 -2.07 -21.07 4.37
C GLY A 76 -1.13 -19.86 4.30
N PRO A 77 -1.26 -18.89 5.21
CA PRO A 77 -0.38 -17.73 5.30
C PRO A 77 1.10 -18.07 5.52
N ARG A 78 1.39 -19.16 6.22
CA ARG A 78 2.76 -19.61 6.47
C ARG A 78 3.54 -19.80 5.17
N ASN A 79 3.02 -20.66 4.29
CA ASN A 79 3.69 -21.01 3.05
C ASN A 79 3.62 -19.86 2.04
N THR A 80 2.46 -19.23 1.91
CA THR A 80 2.24 -18.16 0.93
C THR A 80 3.14 -16.97 1.18
N LEU A 81 3.25 -16.46 2.43
CA LEU A 81 4.13 -15.34 2.73
C LEU A 81 5.62 -15.71 2.64
N THR A 82 5.98 -16.93 3.03
CA THR A 82 7.37 -17.41 2.86
C THR A 82 7.77 -17.42 1.39
N ILE A 83 6.94 -17.98 0.50
CA ILE A 83 7.19 -18.00 -0.94
C ILE A 83 7.20 -16.58 -1.51
N SER A 84 6.25 -15.73 -1.12
CA SER A 84 6.17 -14.33 -1.54
C SER A 84 7.47 -13.58 -1.24
N VAL A 85 7.95 -13.61 0.01
CA VAL A 85 9.18 -12.90 0.39
C VAL A 85 10.43 -13.57 -0.18
N PHE A 86 10.42 -14.89 -0.40
CA PHE A 86 11.50 -15.58 -1.10
C PHE A 86 11.59 -15.14 -2.57
N LEU A 87 10.47 -14.93 -3.26
CA LEU A 87 10.46 -14.34 -4.61
C LEU A 87 10.98 -12.90 -4.61
N VAL A 88 10.63 -12.12 -3.58
CA VAL A 88 11.19 -10.76 -3.37
C VAL A 88 12.70 -10.83 -3.20
N PHE A 89 13.23 -11.78 -2.41
CA PHE A 89 14.67 -12.01 -2.29
C PHE A 89 15.34 -12.25 -3.65
N ILE A 90 14.81 -13.19 -4.45
CA ILE A 90 15.35 -13.50 -5.78
C ILE A 90 15.30 -12.24 -6.68
N ALA A 91 14.17 -11.54 -6.72
CA ALA A 91 14.00 -10.33 -7.51
C ALA A 91 14.98 -9.22 -7.10
N THR A 92 15.25 -9.09 -5.80
CA THR A 92 16.19 -8.11 -5.27
C THR A 92 17.63 -8.44 -5.66
N VAL A 93 18.06 -9.71 -5.53
CA VAL A 93 19.37 -10.17 -6.03
C VAL A 93 19.49 -9.92 -7.52
N TRP A 94 18.47 -10.30 -8.29
CA TRP A 94 18.47 -10.10 -9.75
C TRP A 94 18.55 -8.63 -10.12
N THR A 95 17.83 -7.73 -9.40
CA THR A 95 17.94 -6.28 -9.64
C THR A 95 19.37 -5.76 -9.42
N GLY A 96 20.10 -6.27 -8.45
CA GLY A 96 21.54 -5.95 -8.28
C GLY A 96 22.43 -6.44 -9.43
N ALA A 97 22.03 -7.52 -10.11
CA ALA A 97 22.79 -8.15 -11.20
C ALA A 97 22.40 -7.68 -12.62
N VAL A 98 21.43 -6.75 -12.76
CA VAL A 98 20.94 -6.35 -14.09
C VAL A 98 22.02 -5.69 -14.94
N GLY A 99 22.06 -6.04 -16.23
CA GLY A 99 22.98 -5.48 -17.23
C GLY A 99 22.29 -4.58 -18.27
N GLY A 100 20.96 -4.35 -18.17
CA GLY A 100 20.21 -3.52 -19.11
C GLY A 100 18.71 -3.55 -18.87
N PHE A 101 17.96 -2.82 -19.70
CA PHE A 101 16.52 -2.62 -19.56
C PHE A 101 15.73 -3.92 -19.41
N MET A 102 15.87 -4.88 -20.33
CA MET A 102 15.04 -6.10 -20.32
C MET A 102 15.25 -6.93 -19.05
N SER A 103 16.49 -7.03 -18.56
CA SER A 103 16.80 -7.72 -17.32
C SER A 103 16.16 -7.02 -16.11
N LEU A 104 16.21 -5.68 -16.07
CA LEU A 104 15.55 -4.87 -15.04
C LEU A 104 14.03 -5.05 -15.10
N PHE A 105 13.43 -4.99 -16.28
CA PHE A 105 12.01 -5.17 -16.51
C PHE A 105 11.51 -6.53 -15.98
N LEU A 106 12.21 -7.61 -16.30
CA LEU A 106 11.86 -8.96 -15.82
C LEU A 106 12.05 -9.12 -14.29
N ALA A 107 13.09 -8.54 -13.73
CA ALA A 107 13.30 -8.53 -12.28
C ALA A 107 12.16 -7.79 -11.55
N ARG A 108 11.62 -6.71 -12.14
CA ARG A 108 10.48 -5.97 -11.60
C ARG A 108 9.17 -6.75 -11.70
N ILE A 109 8.96 -7.52 -12.78
CA ILE A 109 7.83 -8.46 -12.88
C ILE A 109 7.90 -9.49 -11.74
N LEU A 110 9.06 -10.08 -11.51
CA LEU A 110 9.23 -11.08 -10.44
C LEU A 110 8.97 -10.47 -9.06
N LEU A 111 9.43 -9.23 -8.82
CA LEU A 111 9.15 -8.50 -7.58
C LEU A 111 7.64 -8.30 -7.37
N GLY A 112 6.92 -7.90 -8.43
CA GLY A 112 5.48 -7.69 -8.39
C GLY A 112 4.69 -8.98 -8.11
N ILE A 113 5.13 -10.14 -8.64
CA ILE A 113 4.57 -11.45 -8.31
C ILE A 113 4.75 -11.75 -6.82
N GLY A 114 5.96 -11.55 -6.30
CA GLY A 114 6.27 -11.79 -4.89
C GLY A 114 5.45 -10.92 -3.94
N GLU A 115 5.35 -9.62 -4.22
CA GLU A 115 4.64 -8.69 -3.34
C GLU A 115 3.12 -8.72 -3.49
N GLY A 116 2.59 -9.08 -4.67
CA GLY A 116 1.17 -9.00 -4.95
C GLY A 116 0.30 -9.85 -4.03
N ALA A 117 0.75 -11.06 -3.66
CA ALA A 117 0.03 -11.93 -2.74
C ALA A 117 0.25 -11.60 -1.25
N ALA A 118 1.25 -10.77 -0.91
CA ALA A 118 1.69 -10.59 0.47
C ALA A 118 0.63 -9.91 1.35
N PHE A 119 0.04 -8.78 0.91
CA PHE A 119 -0.88 -8.00 1.73
C PHE A 119 -2.21 -8.71 2.02
N PRO A 120 -2.91 -9.31 1.04
CA PRO A 120 -4.12 -10.07 1.32
C PRO A 120 -3.85 -11.26 2.24
N THR A 121 -2.73 -11.95 2.04
CA THR A 121 -2.33 -13.08 2.89
C THR A 121 -1.95 -12.64 4.30
N ALA A 122 -1.28 -11.49 4.47
CA ALA A 122 -0.99 -10.91 5.78
C ALA A 122 -2.28 -10.56 6.54
N THR A 123 -3.28 -9.99 5.85
CA THR A 123 -4.60 -9.75 6.45
C THR A 123 -5.24 -11.05 6.95
N ARG A 124 -5.11 -12.14 6.20
CA ARG A 124 -5.56 -13.47 6.62
C ARG A 124 -4.82 -13.95 7.88
N ALA A 125 -3.49 -13.79 7.93
CA ALA A 125 -2.70 -14.13 9.12
C ALA A 125 -3.11 -13.29 10.33
N MET A 126 -3.29 -11.98 10.16
CA MET A 126 -3.76 -11.08 11.23
C MET A 126 -5.12 -11.48 11.76
N SER A 127 -6.06 -11.89 10.89
CA SER A 127 -7.40 -12.29 11.31
C SER A 127 -7.40 -13.53 12.21
N ALA A 128 -6.43 -14.42 12.09
CA ALA A 128 -6.28 -15.60 12.92
C ALA A 128 -5.53 -15.33 14.24
N TRP A 129 -4.54 -14.43 14.21
CA TRP A 129 -3.62 -14.20 15.32
C TRP A 129 -3.90 -12.92 16.13
N THR A 130 -4.95 -12.17 15.78
CA THR A 130 -5.33 -10.92 16.48
C THR A 130 -6.76 -11.02 16.96
N PRO A 131 -7.06 -10.66 18.22
CA PRO A 131 -8.42 -10.56 18.73
C PRO A 131 -9.27 -9.62 17.86
N ARG A 132 -10.54 -9.97 17.63
CA ARG A 132 -11.46 -9.20 16.75
C ARG A 132 -11.50 -7.71 17.08
N GLY A 133 -11.53 -7.34 18.34
CA GLY A 133 -11.54 -5.94 18.78
C GLY A 133 -10.23 -5.16 18.53
N ARG A 134 -9.19 -5.79 17.97
CA ARG A 134 -7.88 -5.19 17.66
C ARG A 134 -7.48 -5.30 16.19
N TRP A 135 -8.38 -5.70 15.32
CA TRP A 135 -8.09 -5.82 13.88
C TRP A 135 -7.72 -4.48 13.26
N GLY A 136 -8.46 -3.40 13.60
CA GLY A 136 -8.13 -2.05 13.15
C GLY A 136 -6.73 -1.61 13.59
N PHE A 137 -6.37 -1.86 14.85
CA PHE A 137 -5.03 -1.59 15.35
C PHE A 137 -3.95 -2.38 14.60
N ALA A 138 -4.16 -3.68 14.34
CA ALA A 138 -3.21 -4.53 13.65
C ALA A 138 -2.98 -4.06 12.20
N GLN A 139 -4.04 -3.70 11.48
CA GLN A 139 -3.94 -3.12 10.14
C GLN A 139 -3.24 -1.75 10.19
N GLY A 140 -3.65 -0.86 11.09
CA GLY A 140 -3.06 0.46 11.21
C GLY A 140 -1.56 0.42 11.49
N ILE A 141 -1.11 -0.39 12.47
CA ILE A 141 0.31 -0.47 12.82
C ILE A 141 1.14 -1.06 11.68
N THR A 142 0.65 -2.09 10.96
CA THR A 142 1.37 -2.65 9.81
C THR A 142 1.50 -1.65 8.67
N HIS A 143 0.46 -0.89 8.37
CA HIS A 143 0.51 0.20 7.39
C HIS A 143 1.46 1.33 7.83
N THR A 144 1.47 1.71 9.10
CA THR A 144 2.46 2.67 9.63
C THR A 144 3.89 2.20 9.35
N PHE A 145 4.21 0.90 9.57
CA PHE A 145 5.54 0.37 9.25
C PHE A 145 5.87 0.42 7.76
N SER A 146 4.89 0.34 6.87
CA SER A 146 5.12 0.55 5.43
C SER A 146 5.51 2.01 5.11
N ARG A 147 4.87 2.99 5.75
CA ARG A 147 5.22 4.42 5.60
C ARG A 147 6.59 4.74 6.17
N VAL A 148 6.89 4.18 7.36
CA VAL A 148 8.23 4.27 7.94
C VAL A 148 9.26 3.62 7.02
N GLY A 149 8.94 2.49 6.37
CA GLY A 149 9.77 1.84 5.37
C GLY A 149 10.08 2.77 4.20
N ASN A 150 9.09 3.39 3.60
CA ASN A 150 9.28 4.38 2.52
C ASN A 150 10.22 5.52 2.93
N TRP A 151 9.95 6.13 4.08
CA TRP A 151 10.74 7.22 4.62
C TRP A 151 12.18 6.81 4.89
N ALA A 152 12.38 5.73 5.63
CA ALA A 152 13.68 5.23 6.03
C ALA A 152 14.53 4.81 4.82
N THR A 153 13.90 4.29 3.78
CA THR A 153 14.58 3.84 2.54
C THR A 153 15.39 4.97 1.92
N ALA A 154 14.83 6.17 1.83
CA ALA A 154 15.54 7.32 1.23
C ALA A 154 16.89 7.57 1.93
N LEU A 155 16.91 7.50 3.25
CA LEU A 155 18.12 7.73 4.04
C LEU A 155 19.06 6.51 4.05
N ILE A 156 18.53 5.32 4.33
CA ILE A 156 19.32 4.10 4.46
C ILE A 156 19.97 3.73 3.13
N ILE A 157 19.21 3.72 2.04
CA ILE A 157 19.70 3.30 0.73
C ILE A 157 20.70 4.31 0.16
N ALA A 158 20.50 5.61 0.37
CA ALA A 158 21.47 6.61 -0.06
C ALA A 158 22.85 6.40 0.62
N GLN A 159 22.86 6.11 1.93
CA GLN A 159 24.10 5.78 2.66
C GLN A 159 24.72 4.46 2.17
N MET A 160 23.90 3.45 1.96
CA MET A 160 24.38 2.17 1.41
C MET A 160 25.00 2.35 0.01
N ILE A 161 24.36 3.13 -0.87
CA ILE A 161 24.89 3.42 -2.20
C ILE A 161 26.24 4.15 -2.12
N ALA A 162 26.38 5.08 -1.18
CA ALA A 162 27.64 5.79 -0.96
C ALA A 162 28.79 4.86 -0.50
N LEU A 163 28.47 3.78 0.21
CA LEU A 163 29.45 2.83 0.72
C LEU A 163 29.78 1.71 -0.29
N VAL A 164 28.78 1.19 -1.01
CA VAL A 164 28.90 -0.08 -1.77
C VAL A 164 28.36 -0.03 -3.19
N THR A 165 28.04 1.11 -3.76
CA THR A 165 27.39 1.33 -5.05
C THR A 165 25.89 1.01 -5.07
N TRP A 166 25.18 1.38 -6.16
CA TRP A 166 23.75 1.10 -6.30
C TRP A 166 23.46 -0.41 -6.38
N ARG A 167 24.32 -1.21 -7.04
CA ARG A 167 24.21 -2.68 -7.08
C ARG A 167 24.35 -3.29 -5.69
N GLY A 168 25.32 -2.80 -4.93
CA GLY A 168 25.58 -3.23 -3.57
C GLY A 168 24.37 -3.02 -2.66
N SER A 169 23.60 -1.94 -2.82
CA SER A 169 22.39 -1.71 -2.01
C SER A 169 21.37 -2.83 -2.14
N PHE A 170 21.19 -3.40 -3.33
CA PHE A 170 20.31 -4.55 -3.54
C PHE A 170 20.90 -5.84 -2.94
N TYR A 171 22.20 -6.08 -3.10
CA TYR A 171 22.83 -7.28 -2.53
C TYR A 171 22.84 -7.29 -1.01
N TRP A 172 22.94 -6.15 -0.35
CA TRP A 172 22.86 -6.06 1.11
C TRP A 172 21.42 -6.15 1.63
N LEU A 173 20.45 -5.69 0.85
CA LEU A 173 19.03 -5.79 1.21
C LEU A 173 18.49 -7.22 1.06
N ALA A 174 18.94 -7.95 0.06
CA ALA A 174 18.44 -9.29 -0.25
C ALA A 174 18.51 -10.28 0.93
N PRO A 175 19.62 -10.45 1.66
CA PRO A 175 19.69 -11.34 2.82
C PRO A 175 18.66 -11.01 3.91
N VAL A 176 18.30 -9.74 4.08
CA VAL A 176 17.30 -9.34 5.08
C VAL A 176 15.93 -9.92 4.77
N ASN A 177 15.55 -9.95 3.47
CA ASN A 177 14.33 -10.63 3.02
C ASN A 177 14.37 -12.14 3.32
N LEU A 178 15.51 -12.79 3.10
CA LEU A 178 15.68 -14.22 3.36
C LEU A 178 15.62 -14.54 4.86
N ILE A 179 16.26 -13.72 5.70
CA ILE A 179 16.20 -13.84 7.17
C ILE A 179 14.74 -13.71 7.63
N TRP A 180 13.99 -12.73 7.11
CA TRP A 180 12.59 -12.58 7.45
C TRP A 180 11.77 -13.81 7.02
N ALA A 181 11.94 -14.29 5.78
CA ALA A 181 11.23 -15.45 5.28
C ALA A 181 11.50 -16.70 6.14
N ALA A 182 12.75 -16.92 6.56
CA ALA A 182 13.13 -17.99 7.45
C ALA A 182 12.49 -17.82 8.84
N ALA A 183 12.57 -16.63 9.44
CA ALA A 183 11.96 -16.33 10.73
C ALA A 183 10.44 -16.56 10.71
N TRP A 184 9.76 -16.11 9.65
CA TRP A 184 8.34 -16.33 9.46
C TRP A 184 8.02 -17.82 9.35
N PHE A 185 8.69 -18.54 8.47
CA PHE A 185 8.45 -19.96 8.24
C PHE A 185 8.63 -20.83 9.51
N TRP A 186 9.65 -20.54 10.30
CA TRP A 186 9.89 -21.31 11.52
C TRP A 186 8.98 -20.93 12.67
N TYR A 187 8.65 -19.64 12.82
CA TYR A 187 7.86 -19.16 13.94
C TYR A 187 6.37 -19.28 13.72
N PHE A 188 5.85 -18.84 12.56
CA PHE A 188 4.42 -18.75 12.31
C PHE A 188 3.78 -20.14 12.13
N ARG A 189 2.53 -20.28 12.61
CA ARG A 189 1.64 -21.41 12.35
C ARG A 189 0.31 -20.89 11.84
N ASP A 190 -0.29 -21.61 10.90
CA ASP A 190 -1.58 -21.20 10.32
C ASP A 190 -2.72 -21.29 11.34
N ASP A 191 -2.65 -22.27 12.24
CA ASP A 191 -3.52 -22.36 13.40
C ASP A 191 -2.75 -21.96 14.67
N PRO A 192 -3.20 -20.93 15.41
CA PRO A 192 -2.58 -20.56 16.68
C PRO A 192 -2.53 -21.69 17.71
N ALA A 193 -3.50 -22.63 17.65
CA ALA A 193 -3.55 -23.78 18.56
C ALA A 193 -2.38 -24.78 18.36
N GLU A 194 -1.76 -24.80 17.17
CA GLU A 194 -0.60 -25.64 16.85
C GLU A 194 0.74 -25.02 17.31
N HIS A 195 0.70 -23.79 17.81
CA HIS A 195 1.92 -23.08 18.18
C HIS A 195 2.32 -23.39 19.63
N ALA A 196 3.49 -23.99 19.82
CA ALA A 196 3.99 -24.51 21.11
C ALA A 196 4.00 -23.50 22.26
N ASN A 197 4.08 -22.20 21.97
CA ASN A 197 4.16 -21.15 22.97
C ASN A 197 2.83 -20.41 23.23
N VAL A 198 1.74 -20.79 22.55
CA VAL A 198 0.40 -20.22 22.77
C VAL A 198 -0.21 -20.90 24.00
N THR A 199 -0.59 -20.09 24.99
CA THR A 199 -1.26 -20.59 26.20
C THR A 199 -2.76 -20.78 25.96
N ALA A 200 -3.43 -21.57 26.79
CA ALA A 200 -4.88 -21.71 26.73
C ALA A 200 -5.62 -20.34 26.88
N GLU A 201 -5.04 -19.44 27.68
CA GLU A 201 -5.56 -18.08 27.86
C GLU A 201 -5.41 -17.24 26.57
N ASP A 202 -4.26 -17.34 25.88
CA ASP A 202 -4.05 -16.65 24.61
C ASP A 202 -4.98 -17.22 23.53
N ALA A 203 -5.13 -18.55 23.46
CA ALA A 203 -6.02 -19.22 22.53
C ALA A 203 -7.51 -18.82 22.72
N ALA A 204 -7.93 -18.67 23.96
CA ALA A 204 -9.30 -18.25 24.28
C ALA A 204 -9.63 -16.81 23.82
N ARG A 205 -8.61 -15.96 23.69
CA ARG A 205 -8.74 -14.56 23.21
C ARG A 205 -8.68 -14.42 21.69
N LEU A 206 -8.17 -15.45 21.00
CA LEU A 206 -8.04 -15.45 19.55
C LEU A 206 -9.35 -15.90 18.89
N PRO A 207 -9.66 -15.42 17.69
CA PRO A 207 -10.84 -15.85 16.97
C PRO A 207 -10.76 -17.35 16.69
N GLN A 208 -11.79 -18.09 17.07
CA GLN A 208 -11.95 -19.44 16.52
C GLN A 208 -12.03 -19.36 15.00
N ARG A 209 -11.35 -20.27 14.30
CA ARG A 209 -11.22 -20.30 12.83
C ARG A 209 -12.57 -19.97 12.18
N ALA A 210 -12.70 -18.73 11.71
CA ALA A 210 -13.90 -18.33 10.97
C ALA A 210 -13.91 -19.15 9.69
N ARG A 211 -14.78 -20.13 9.59
CA ARG A 211 -15.12 -20.76 8.32
C ARG A 211 -15.61 -19.65 7.43
N GLY A 212 -14.87 -19.35 6.34
CA GLY A 212 -15.26 -18.34 5.37
C GLY A 212 -16.72 -18.51 4.97
N GLY A 213 -17.42 -17.39 4.72
CA GLY A 213 -18.84 -17.41 4.38
C GLY A 213 -19.13 -18.43 3.30
N LYS A 214 -20.11 -19.29 3.52
CA LYS A 214 -20.42 -20.46 2.71
C LYS A 214 -21.12 -20.15 1.37
N GLY A 215 -21.26 -18.88 0.97
CA GLY A 215 -21.95 -18.50 -0.28
C GLY A 215 -20.99 -18.03 -1.38
N PRO A 216 -21.36 -18.17 -2.66
CA PRO A 216 -20.60 -17.64 -3.79
C PRO A 216 -20.57 -16.11 -3.70
N ILE A 217 -19.39 -15.53 -3.95
CA ILE A 217 -19.25 -14.06 -3.98
C ILE A 217 -19.97 -13.51 -5.23
N PRO A 218 -20.88 -12.53 -5.11
CA PRO A 218 -21.58 -11.95 -6.25
C PRO A 218 -20.69 -10.92 -6.98
N TRP A 219 -19.64 -11.40 -7.66
CA TRP A 219 -18.55 -10.63 -8.23
C TRP A 219 -19.00 -9.42 -9.05
N THR A 220 -19.91 -9.62 -10.00
CA THR A 220 -20.34 -8.56 -10.94
C THR A 220 -21.12 -7.44 -10.22
N ARG A 221 -22.01 -7.81 -9.30
CA ARG A 221 -22.82 -6.84 -8.53
C ARG A 221 -21.94 -6.07 -7.54
N LEU A 222 -21.05 -6.78 -6.85
CA LEU A 222 -20.11 -6.19 -5.90
C LEU A 222 -19.15 -5.25 -6.63
N ALA A 223 -18.55 -5.68 -7.75
CA ALA A 223 -17.65 -4.86 -8.56
C ALA A 223 -18.33 -3.58 -9.05
N ARG A 224 -19.57 -3.65 -9.55
CA ARG A 224 -20.34 -2.46 -9.96
C ARG A 224 -20.57 -1.51 -8.78
N ARG A 225 -20.82 -2.06 -7.58
CA ARG A 225 -21.06 -1.24 -6.38
C ARG A 225 -19.77 -0.58 -5.86
N ILE A 226 -18.62 -1.24 -6.01
CA ILE A 226 -17.30 -0.76 -5.57
C ILE A 226 -16.62 0.14 -6.63
N ALA A 227 -17.01 0.05 -7.91
CA ALA A 227 -16.38 0.79 -9.00
C ALA A 227 -16.19 2.31 -8.74
N PRO A 228 -17.13 3.05 -8.10
CA PRO A 228 -16.90 4.46 -7.80
C PRO A 228 -15.69 4.68 -6.87
N VAL A 229 -15.55 3.89 -5.81
CA VAL A 229 -14.40 4.03 -4.90
C VAL A 229 -13.12 3.51 -5.55
N THR A 230 -13.19 2.51 -6.45
CA THR A 230 -12.05 2.06 -7.27
C THR A 230 -11.52 3.19 -8.16
N SER A 231 -12.41 4.00 -8.75
CA SER A 231 -12.02 5.15 -9.57
C SER A 231 -11.37 6.26 -8.73
N VAL A 232 -11.86 6.49 -7.52
CA VAL A 232 -11.24 7.42 -6.56
C VAL A 232 -9.85 6.92 -6.15
N ASP A 233 -9.72 5.62 -5.89
CA ASP A 233 -8.46 4.98 -5.52
C ASP A 233 -7.44 4.99 -6.67
N PHE A 234 -7.89 4.92 -7.92
CA PHE A 234 -7.03 5.13 -9.09
C PHE A 234 -6.40 6.54 -9.07
N CYS A 235 -7.19 7.59 -8.82
CA CYS A 235 -6.69 8.97 -8.77
C CYS A 235 -5.69 9.15 -7.61
N TYR A 236 -5.98 8.58 -6.45
CA TYR A 236 -5.08 8.56 -5.32
C TYR A 236 -3.80 7.77 -5.65
N GLY A 237 -3.94 6.57 -6.18
CA GLY A 237 -2.84 5.68 -6.55
C GLY A 237 -1.89 6.28 -7.58
N TRP A 238 -2.41 7.05 -8.55
CA TRP A 238 -1.60 7.81 -9.48
C TRP A 238 -0.64 8.75 -8.76
N PHE A 239 -1.17 9.55 -7.84
CA PHE A 239 -0.39 10.53 -7.11
C PHE A 239 0.58 9.88 -6.10
N LEU A 240 0.15 8.84 -5.39
CA LEU A 240 1.03 8.10 -4.48
C LEU A 240 2.21 7.46 -5.23
N THR A 241 1.95 6.87 -6.40
CA THR A 241 3.00 6.24 -7.21
C THR A 241 4.05 7.25 -7.67
N LEU A 242 3.67 8.52 -7.94
CA LEU A 242 4.61 9.60 -8.21
C LEU A 242 5.66 9.73 -7.08
N PHE A 243 5.20 9.77 -5.84
CA PHE A 243 6.10 9.91 -4.69
C PHE A 243 6.99 8.68 -4.46
N GLN A 244 6.49 7.50 -4.81
CA GLN A 244 7.23 6.26 -4.66
C GLN A 244 8.25 6.00 -5.78
N THR A 245 8.13 6.68 -6.93
CA THR A 245 8.95 6.36 -8.11
C THR A 245 9.77 7.53 -8.62
N TRP A 246 9.18 8.72 -8.77
CA TRP A 246 9.77 9.81 -9.54
C TRP A 246 10.35 10.97 -8.72
N ILE A 247 10.00 11.13 -7.43
CA ILE A 247 10.47 12.26 -6.63
C ILE A 247 12.00 12.35 -6.53
N PRO A 248 12.76 11.26 -6.35
CA PRO A 248 14.22 11.35 -6.36
C PRO A 248 14.75 11.85 -7.71
N ASN A 249 14.23 11.31 -8.83
CA ASN A 249 14.61 11.73 -10.17
C ASN A 249 14.27 13.21 -10.44
N PHE A 250 13.12 13.67 -9.97
CA PHE A 250 12.73 15.08 -10.07
C PHE A 250 13.75 16.00 -9.39
N PHE A 251 14.19 15.68 -8.18
CA PHE A 251 15.18 16.50 -7.49
C PHE A 251 16.54 16.46 -8.17
N VAL A 252 16.97 15.32 -8.71
CA VAL A 252 18.23 15.19 -9.46
C VAL A 252 18.17 15.95 -10.78
N GLN A 253 17.15 15.69 -11.61
CA GLN A 253 17.09 16.21 -12.98
C GLN A 253 16.70 17.69 -13.02
N ASN A 254 15.79 18.13 -12.13
CA ASN A 254 15.27 19.51 -12.18
C ASN A 254 16.10 20.51 -11.34
N TYR A 255 16.81 20.02 -10.30
CA TYR A 255 17.59 20.86 -9.39
C TYR A 255 19.07 20.47 -9.30
N GLY A 256 19.53 19.45 -10.01
CA GLY A 256 20.93 19.03 -10.01
C GLY A 256 21.46 18.54 -8.66
N LEU A 257 20.58 18.00 -7.79
CA LEU A 257 20.98 17.57 -6.46
C LEU A 257 21.84 16.30 -6.52
N ASN A 258 22.84 16.25 -5.65
CA ASN A 258 23.59 15.01 -5.41
C ASN A 258 22.77 14.00 -4.59
N LEU A 259 23.23 12.75 -4.54
CA LEU A 259 22.52 11.64 -3.90
C LEU A 259 22.09 11.96 -2.45
N ASN A 260 22.98 12.49 -1.62
CA ASN A 260 22.70 12.76 -0.21
C ASN A 260 21.62 13.84 -0.02
N ARG A 261 21.70 14.94 -0.77
CA ARG A 261 20.70 15.99 -0.75
C ARG A 261 19.36 15.48 -1.29
N THR A 262 19.37 14.74 -2.40
CA THR A 262 18.18 14.10 -2.95
C THR A 262 17.50 13.20 -1.92
N ALA A 263 18.27 12.36 -1.23
CA ALA A 263 17.73 11.49 -0.19
C ALA A 263 17.11 12.29 0.97
N LEU A 264 17.77 13.35 1.43
CA LEU A 264 17.27 14.20 2.51
C LEU A 264 15.94 14.88 2.15
N TYR A 265 15.86 15.50 0.95
CA TYR A 265 14.63 16.14 0.49
C TYR A 265 13.52 15.12 0.26
N THR A 266 13.82 13.98 -0.35
CA THR A 266 12.86 12.88 -0.53
C THR A 266 12.34 12.37 0.81
N ALA A 267 13.23 12.15 1.79
CA ALA A 267 12.84 11.72 3.13
C ALA A 267 11.94 12.76 3.82
N GLY A 268 12.25 14.06 3.70
CA GLY A 268 11.42 15.14 4.23
C GLY A 268 10.00 15.12 3.65
N VAL A 269 9.89 14.95 2.33
CA VAL A 269 8.61 14.83 1.64
C VAL A 269 7.83 13.60 2.12
N LEU A 270 8.48 12.43 2.17
CA LEU A 270 7.82 11.19 2.59
C LEU A 270 7.44 11.18 4.08
N PHE A 271 8.18 11.90 4.93
CA PHE A 271 7.85 12.05 6.34
C PHE A 271 6.50 12.76 6.55
N ALA A 272 6.21 13.77 5.75
CA ALA A 272 4.94 14.48 5.80
C ALA A 272 3.74 13.53 5.57
N GLY A 273 3.92 12.51 4.74
CA GLY A 273 2.89 11.48 4.49
C GLY A 273 2.58 10.62 5.71
N ILE A 274 3.58 10.30 6.56
CA ILE A 274 3.34 9.55 7.81
C ILE A 274 2.36 10.30 8.71
N ILE A 275 2.54 11.63 8.80
CA ILE A 275 1.66 12.50 9.58
C ILE A 275 0.27 12.56 8.94
N GLY A 276 0.21 12.74 7.60
CA GLY A 276 -1.03 12.83 6.85
C GLY A 276 -1.92 11.58 7.01
N ASP A 277 -1.37 10.38 6.86
CA ASP A 277 -2.08 9.11 7.01
C ASP A 277 -2.74 8.99 8.40
N THR A 278 -1.96 9.27 9.47
CA THR A 278 -2.45 9.25 10.84
C THR A 278 -3.57 10.27 11.07
N VAL A 279 -3.36 11.51 10.64
CA VAL A 279 -4.33 12.61 10.81
C VAL A 279 -5.61 12.33 10.03
N GLY A 280 -5.52 11.77 8.81
CA GLY A 280 -6.67 11.49 7.97
C GLY A 280 -7.65 10.48 8.60
N GLY A 281 -7.12 9.38 9.16
CA GLY A 281 -7.91 8.40 9.88
C GLY A 281 -8.60 9.00 11.11
N VAL A 282 -7.84 9.68 11.97
CA VAL A 282 -8.35 10.31 13.20
C VAL A 282 -9.40 11.38 12.87
N LEU A 283 -9.15 12.21 11.87
CA LEU A 283 -10.07 13.28 11.45
C LEU A 283 -11.39 12.72 10.93
N SER A 284 -11.34 11.67 10.11
CA SER A 284 -12.54 11.01 9.59
C SER A 284 -13.39 10.42 10.72
N ASP A 285 -12.76 9.73 11.68
CA ASP A 285 -13.48 9.13 12.81
C ASP A 285 -14.00 10.21 13.77
N TRP A 286 -13.27 11.29 14.01
CA TRP A 286 -13.73 12.42 14.80
C TRP A 286 -14.98 13.09 14.20
N ILE A 287 -14.99 13.32 12.86
CA ILE A 287 -16.17 13.86 12.16
C ILE A 287 -17.35 12.90 12.30
N LEU A 288 -17.13 11.58 12.15
CA LEU A 288 -18.16 10.58 12.29
C LEU A 288 -18.78 10.62 13.70
N HIS A 289 -17.96 10.65 14.74
CA HIS A 289 -18.43 10.73 16.13
C HIS A 289 -19.19 12.03 16.43
N ARG A 290 -18.77 13.15 15.82
CA ARG A 290 -19.43 14.45 16.02
C ARG A 290 -20.75 14.59 15.27
N THR A 291 -20.83 14.07 14.04
CA THR A 291 -21.95 14.30 13.13
C THR A 291 -22.92 13.13 13.04
N GLY A 292 -22.49 11.93 13.41
CA GLY A 292 -23.21 10.68 13.16
C GLY A 292 -23.40 10.37 11.66
N ASN A 293 -22.80 11.17 10.76
CA ASN A 293 -23.01 11.09 9.33
C ASN A 293 -21.80 10.49 8.63
N LEU A 294 -21.93 9.22 8.22
CA LEU A 294 -20.89 8.45 7.58
C LEU A 294 -20.44 9.08 6.24
N VAL A 295 -21.38 9.59 5.45
CA VAL A 295 -21.11 10.24 4.16
C VAL A 295 -20.23 11.46 4.36
N THR A 296 -20.64 12.34 5.28
CA THR A 296 -19.86 13.55 5.60
C THR A 296 -18.47 13.18 6.09
N ALA A 297 -18.35 12.22 7.00
CA ALA A 297 -17.07 11.82 7.60
C ALA A 297 -16.09 11.30 6.55
N ARG A 298 -16.52 10.42 5.64
CA ARG A 298 -15.62 9.86 4.61
C ARG A 298 -15.34 10.85 3.50
N ARG A 299 -16.38 11.46 2.91
CA ARG A 299 -16.23 12.37 1.77
C ARG A 299 -15.43 13.62 2.07
N SER A 300 -15.70 14.30 3.20
CA SER A 300 -15.06 15.58 3.47
C SER A 300 -13.55 15.44 3.62
N VAL A 301 -13.07 14.36 4.26
CA VAL A 301 -11.63 14.14 4.43
C VAL A 301 -10.98 13.71 3.11
N ILE A 302 -11.63 12.84 2.33
CA ILE A 302 -11.13 12.43 1.01
C ILE A 302 -11.05 13.64 0.08
N MET A 303 -12.08 14.47 0.02
CA MET A 303 -12.09 15.69 -0.82
C MET A 303 -11.05 16.70 -0.36
N LEU A 304 -10.93 16.95 0.96
CA LEU A 304 -9.88 17.81 1.53
C LEU A 304 -8.49 17.32 1.12
N GLY A 305 -8.27 16.01 1.20
CA GLY A 305 -7.01 15.39 0.78
C GLY A 305 -6.68 15.66 -0.68
N PHE A 306 -7.63 15.40 -1.58
CA PHE A 306 -7.44 15.63 -3.02
C PHE A 306 -7.24 17.10 -3.37
N LEU A 307 -8.09 18.00 -2.86
CA LEU A 307 -8.00 19.42 -3.16
C LEU A 307 -6.74 20.07 -2.56
N GLY A 308 -6.37 19.68 -1.34
CA GLY A 308 -5.13 20.13 -0.71
C GLY A 308 -3.90 19.64 -1.48
N ALA A 309 -3.87 18.36 -1.90
CA ALA A 309 -2.79 17.84 -2.73
C ALA A 309 -2.69 18.58 -4.07
N ALA A 310 -3.82 18.83 -4.74
CA ALA A 310 -3.84 19.61 -5.98
C ALA A 310 -3.31 21.03 -5.78
N LEU A 311 -3.79 21.74 -4.74
CA LEU A 311 -3.40 23.12 -4.43
C LEU A 311 -1.89 23.21 -4.22
N PHE A 312 -1.32 22.35 -3.38
CA PHE A 312 0.10 22.39 -3.06
C PHE A 312 1.01 21.80 -4.14
N THR A 313 0.46 21.12 -5.16
CA THR A 313 1.25 20.70 -6.33
C THR A 313 1.42 21.85 -7.34
N VAL A 314 0.54 22.86 -7.37
CA VAL A 314 0.61 23.99 -8.31
C VAL A 314 1.94 24.79 -8.22
N PRO A 315 2.46 25.15 -7.03
CA PRO A 315 3.72 25.90 -6.94
C PRO A 315 4.92 25.15 -7.53
N VAL A 316 4.89 23.80 -7.52
CA VAL A 316 5.97 22.97 -8.09
C VAL A 316 6.14 23.22 -9.60
N ILE A 317 5.05 23.57 -10.29
CA ILE A 317 5.06 23.86 -11.73
C ILE A 317 5.42 25.33 -12.00
N LEU A 318 4.93 26.24 -11.14
CA LEU A 318 5.01 27.68 -11.41
C LEU A 318 6.31 28.32 -10.90
N ILE A 319 6.94 27.75 -9.87
CA ILE A 319 8.06 28.38 -9.15
C ILE A 319 9.25 27.43 -9.17
N HIS A 320 10.31 27.83 -9.86
CA HIS A 320 11.55 27.06 -9.94
C HIS A 320 12.50 27.40 -8.77
N ASP A 321 12.06 27.04 -7.56
CA ASP A 321 12.85 27.14 -6.33
C ASP A 321 12.81 25.82 -5.56
N LEU A 322 13.97 25.31 -5.14
CA LEU A 322 14.11 24.04 -4.47
C LEU A 322 13.35 23.96 -3.15
N THR A 323 13.41 25.05 -2.35
CA THR A 323 12.77 25.07 -1.03
C THR A 323 11.26 25.07 -1.17
N ILE A 324 10.75 25.90 -2.10
CA ILE A 324 9.32 25.97 -2.40
C ILE A 324 8.83 24.62 -2.95
N ALA A 325 9.57 23.99 -3.87
CA ALA A 325 9.21 22.68 -4.40
C ALA A 325 9.17 21.60 -3.30
N ALA A 326 10.18 21.56 -2.44
CA ALA A 326 10.24 20.59 -1.35
C ALA A 326 9.11 20.77 -0.33
N LEU A 327 8.84 22.00 0.09
CA LEU A 327 7.73 22.32 1.01
C LEU A 327 6.37 22.03 0.36
N SER A 328 6.19 22.42 -0.89
CA SER A 328 4.96 22.19 -1.65
C SER A 328 4.70 20.69 -1.84
N LEU A 329 5.70 19.91 -2.24
CA LEU A 329 5.58 18.45 -2.35
C LEU A 329 5.31 17.79 -0.99
N SER A 330 5.93 18.28 0.09
CA SER A 330 5.66 17.78 1.45
C SER A 330 4.20 17.99 1.85
N LEU A 331 3.68 19.21 1.64
CA LEU A 331 2.29 19.52 1.92
C LEU A 331 1.33 18.76 0.98
N ALA A 332 1.65 18.69 -0.31
CA ALA A 332 0.86 17.92 -1.26
C ALA A 332 0.77 16.44 -0.85
N PHE A 333 1.87 15.85 -0.40
CA PHE A 333 1.89 14.46 0.05
C PHE A 333 1.17 14.28 1.40
N PHE A 334 1.33 15.22 2.34
CA PHE A 334 0.55 15.23 3.57
C PHE A 334 -0.97 15.17 3.28
N PHE A 335 -1.45 16.07 2.39
CA PHE A 335 -2.87 16.09 2.03
C PHE A 335 -3.30 14.81 1.28
N ALA A 336 -2.48 14.29 0.37
CA ALA A 336 -2.78 13.04 -0.32
C ALA A 336 -2.92 11.86 0.65
N GLU A 337 -2.08 11.78 1.67
CA GLU A 337 -2.12 10.70 2.66
C GLU A 337 -3.30 10.82 3.63
N LEU A 338 -3.95 11.99 3.80
CA LEU A 338 -5.22 12.11 4.53
C LEU A 338 -6.31 11.21 3.95
N ILE A 339 -6.22 10.86 2.66
CA ILE A 339 -7.21 10.06 1.94
C ILE A 339 -7.21 8.60 2.41
N VAL A 340 -6.07 8.07 2.85
CA VAL A 340 -5.84 6.64 3.07
C VAL A 340 -6.82 6.04 4.09
N GLY A 341 -6.87 6.60 5.29
CA GLY A 341 -7.74 6.08 6.34
C GLY A 341 -9.21 5.99 5.90
N PRO A 342 -9.84 7.11 5.47
CA PRO A 342 -11.23 7.09 5.06
C PRO A 342 -11.50 6.26 3.79
N ILE A 343 -10.62 6.23 2.78
CA ILE A 343 -10.89 5.48 1.55
C ILE A 343 -10.88 3.97 1.80
N TRP A 344 -10.00 3.46 2.67
CA TRP A 344 -9.96 2.05 3.05
C TRP A 344 -11.15 1.64 3.93
N ALA A 345 -11.80 2.60 4.62
CA ALA A 345 -13.01 2.33 5.38
C ALA A 345 -14.25 2.18 4.48
N VAL A 346 -14.31 2.87 3.33
CA VAL A 346 -15.47 2.86 2.43
C VAL A 346 -15.89 1.46 1.95
N PRO A 347 -15.00 0.55 1.49
CA PRO A 347 -15.40 -0.82 1.15
C PRO A 347 -15.98 -1.61 2.32
N MET A 348 -15.45 -1.41 3.53
CA MET A 348 -15.96 -2.05 4.75
C MET A 348 -17.35 -1.51 5.13
N ASP A 349 -17.55 -0.20 4.97
CA ASP A 349 -18.85 0.45 5.20
C ASP A 349 -19.90 -0.02 4.18
N ILE A 350 -19.52 -0.20 2.91
CA ILE A 350 -20.40 -0.62 1.81
C ILE A 350 -20.72 -2.13 1.90
N ALA A 351 -19.70 -2.97 2.10
CA ALA A 351 -19.82 -4.43 2.00
C ALA A 351 -19.15 -5.16 3.18
N PRO A 352 -19.68 -5.02 4.41
CA PRO A 352 -19.04 -5.61 5.61
C PRO A 352 -18.81 -7.13 5.50
N ARG A 353 -19.76 -7.86 4.87
CA ARG A 353 -19.67 -9.32 4.66
C ARG A 353 -18.54 -9.70 3.71
N TYR A 354 -18.24 -8.83 2.72
CA TYR A 354 -17.23 -9.02 1.68
C TYR A 354 -16.09 -8.00 1.78
N ALA A 355 -15.81 -7.48 2.97
CA ALA A 355 -14.89 -6.37 3.17
C ALA A 355 -13.51 -6.60 2.53
N GLY A 356 -12.93 -7.79 2.66
CA GLY A 356 -11.65 -8.13 2.04
C GLY A 356 -11.72 -8.12 0.51
N THR A 357 -12.72 -8.76 -0.09
CA THR A 357 -12.93 -8.77 -1.54
C THR A 357 -13.20 -7.36 -2.07
N ALA A 358 -14.06 -6.60 -1.38
CA ALA A 358 -14.39 -5.23 -1.76
C ALA A 358 -13.17 -4.30 -1.69
N SER A 359 -12.33 -4.44 -0.66
CA SER A 359 -11.06 -3.70 -0.55
C SER A 359 -10.06 -4.10 -1.64
N GLY A 360 -9.99 -5.39 -1.99
CA GLY A 360 -9.18 -5.86 -3.11
C GLY A 360 -9.64 -5.29 -4.46
N MET A 361 -10.96 -5.24 -4.71
CA MET A 361 -11.53 -4.61 -5.90
C MET A 361 -11.24 -3.11 -5.94
N MET A 362 -11.32 -2.42 -4.81
CA MET A 362 -10.95 -1.00 -4.71
C MET A 362 -9.48 -0.82 -5.07
N ASN A 363 -8.59 -1.56 -4.41
CA ASN A 363 -7.14 -1.43 -4.58
C ASN A 363 -6.65 -1.86 -5.99
N PHE A 364 -7.49 -2.51 -6.78
CA PHE A 364 -7.23 -2.71 -8.21
C PHE A 364 -7.10 -1.37 -8.95
N GLY A 365 -7.82 -0.32 -8.53
CA GLY A 365 -7.66 1.04 -9.05
C GLY A 365 -6.24 1.57 -8.84
N PHE A 366 -5.71 1.44 -7.64
CA PHE A 366 -4.30 1.75 -7.35
C PHE A 366 -3.35 0.91 -8.22
N GLY A 367 -3.61 -0.38 -8.37
CA GLY A 367 -2.80 -1.27 -9.21
C GLY A 367 -2.71 -0.77 -10.66
N VAL A 368 -3.83 -0.38 -11.26
CA VAL A 368 -3.87 0.18 -12.61
C VAL A 368 -3.08 1.51 -12.68
N ALA A 369 -3.24 2.37 -11.69
CA ALA A 369 -2.48 3.62 -11.62
C ALA A 369 -0.97 3.37 -11.53
N SER A 370 -0.54 2.38 -10.75
CA SER A 370 0.87 2.01 -10.60
C SER A 370 1.51 1.44 -11.87
N ILE A 371 0.68 0.99 -12.82
CA ILE A 371 1.13 0.56 -14.15
C ILE A 371 1.25 1.77 -15.09
N LEU A 372 0.22 2.61 -15.13
CA LEU A 372 0.11 3.65 -16.14
C LEU A 372 0.98 4.87 -15.82
N MET A 373 1.01 5.29 -14.56
CA MET A 373 1.62 6.55 -14.15
C MET A 373 3.15 6.58 -14.40
N PRO A 374 3.96 5.58 -14.00
CA PRO A 374 5.41 5.67 -14.16
C PRO A 374 5.84 5.72 -15.63
N TRP A 375 5.19 4.92 -16.48
CA TRP A 375 5.42 4.95 -17.92
C TRP A 375 5.04 6.31 -18.52
N PHE A 376 3.85 6.83 -18.16
CA PHE A 376 3.39 8.12 -18.64
C PHE A 376 4.35 9.26 -18.28
N PHE A 377 4.82 9.30 -17.03
CA PHE A 377 5.79 10.30 -16.58
C PHE A 377 7.08 10.23 -17.37
N GLY A 378 7.69 9.05 -17.46
CA GLY A 378 8.94 8.86 -18.22
C GLY A 378 8.78 9.27 -19.66
N ARG A 379 7.70 8.86 -20.33
CA ARG A 379 7.42 9.19 -21.73
C ARG A 379 7.22 10.68 -21.94
N MET A 380 6.47 11.35 -21.05
CA MET A 380 6.23 12.78 -21.18
C MET A 380 7.49 13.60 -20.93
N ILE A 381 8.32 13.22 -19.96
CA ILE A 381 9.60 13.89 -19.71
C ILE A 381 10.52 13.76 -20.94
N ASP A 382 10.62 12.56 -21.54
CA ASP A 382 11.45 12.34 -22.73
C ASP A 382 10.96 13.14 -23.96
N ILE A 383 9.64 13.30 -24.14
CA ILE A 383 9.08 14.05 -25.29
C ILE A 383 9.15 15.56 -25.09
N THR A 384 8.82 16.02 -23.87
CA THR A 384 8.64 17.47 -23.61
C THR A 384 9.88 18.13 -23.02
N GLY A 385 10.82 17.34 -22.48
CA GLY A 385 12.00 17.84 -21.77
C GLY A 385 11.66 18.53 -20.43
N THR A 386 10.37 18.47 -19.98
CA THR A 386 9.93 19.20 -18.80
C THR A 386 9.10 18.32 -17.87
N TRP A 387 9.07 18.69 -16.59
CA TRP A 387 8.22 18.08 -15.56
C TRP A 387 6.82 18.69 -15.47
N THR A 388 6.57 19.79 -16.19
CA THR A 388 5.32 20.54 -16.12
C THR A 388 4.11 19.72 -16.56
N VAL A 389 4.19 19.03 -17.71
CA VAL A 389 3.07 18.25 -18.25
C VAL A 389 2.69 17.09 -17.33
N PRO A 390 3.63 16.24 -16.86
CA PRO A 390 3.31 15.19 -15.91
C PRO A 390 2.64 15.67 -14.62
N PHE A 391 3.13 16.75 -14.02
CA PHE A 391 2.53 17.33 -12.82
C PHE A 391 1.15 17.95 -13.11
N ALA A 392 0.96 18.64 -14.25
CA ALA A 392 -0.33 19.21 -14.63
C ALA A 392 -1.42 18.13 -14.80
N VAL A 393 -1.09 16.99 -15.43
CA VAL A 393 -1.99 15.84 -15.52
C VAL A 393 -2.32 15.27 -14.14
N SER A 394 -1.33 15.20 -13.26
CA SER A 394 -1.54 14.74 -11.87
C SER A 394 -2.48 15.67 -11.10
N ILE A 395 -2.36 16.99 -11.26
CA ILE A 395 -3.30 17.97 -10.69
C ILE A 395 -4.72 17.74 -11.24
N GLY A 396 -4.85 17.53 -12.56
CA GLY A 396 -6.15 17.21 -13.19
C GLY A 396 -6.79 15.97 -12.60
N LEU A 397 -6.00 14.90 -12.37
CA LEU A 397 -6.49 13.67 -11.73
C LEU A 397 -6.82 13.84 -10.25
N LEU A 398 -6.10 14.69 -9.52
CA LEU A 398 -6.45 15.03 -8.13
C LEU A 398 -7.79 15.76 -8.06
N VAL A 399 -8.03 16.74 -8.96
CA VAL A 399 -9.34 17.43 -9.05
C VAL A 399 -10.44 16.44 -9.44
N LEU A 400 -10.19 15.56 -10.41
CA LEU A 400 -11.13 14.49 -10.79
C LEU A 400 -11.43 13.58 -9.61
N GLY A 401 -10.41 13.19 -8.82
CA GLY A 401 -10.56 12.39 -7.61
C GLY A 401 -11.47 13.05 -6.57
N ALA A 402 -11.34 14.37 -6.36
CA ALA A 402 -12.22 15.13 -5.49
C ALA A 402 -13.68 15.14 -6.00
N VAL A 403 -13.89 15.32 -7.31
CA VAL A 403 -15.22 15.27 -7.94
C VAL A 403 -15.83 13.87 -7.78
N LEU A 404 -15.07 12.81 -8.07
CA LEU A 404 -15.54 11.43 -7.92
C LEU A 404 -15.86 11.08 -6.44
N ALA A 405 -15.04 11.57 -5.50
CA ALA A 405 -15.28 11.38 -4.07
C ALA A 405 -16.61 11.99 -3.61
N PHE A 406 -17.05 13.10 -4.23
CA PHE A 406 -18.35 13.69 -3.93
C PHE A 406 -19.53 12.75 -4.22
N TYR A 407 -19.39 11.81 -5.14
CA TYR A 407 -20.44 10.83 -5.48
C TYR A 407 -20.39 9.53 -4.68
N LEU A 408 -19.40 9.34 -3.79
CA LEU A 408 -19.33 8.14 -2.94
C LEU A 408 -20.57 8.05 -2.02
N ARG A 409 -21.09 6.86 -1.83
CA ARG A 409 -22.25 6.56 -0.98
C ARG A 409 -21.91 5.44 0.02
N PRO A 410 -21.06 5.70 1.03
CA PRO A 410 -20.74 4.72 2.04
C PRO A 410 -21.94 4.34 2.92
N ASP A 411 -22.94 5.21 2.99
CA ASP A 411 -24.21 5.04 3.71
C ASP A 411 -25.16 4.00 3.09
N LYS A 412 -24.91 3.56 1.85
CA LYS A 412 -25.73 2.57 1.16
C LYS A 412 -25.04 1.22 1.18
N PRO A 413 -25.40 0.29 2.09
CA PRO A 413 -24.77 -1.02 2.14
C PRO A 413 -25.11 -1.84 0.89
N PHE A 414 -24.21 -2.74 0.54
CA PHE A 414 -24.44 -3.77 -0.47
C PHE A 414 -25.36 -4.83 0.13
N ILE A 415 -26.56 -4.97 -0.42
CA ILE A 415 -27.55 -5.97 0.00
C ILE A 415 -27.40 -7.17 -0.95
N ASP A 416 -27.10 -8.32 -0.38
CA ASP A 416 -27.08 -9.61 -1.08
C ASP A 416 -28.49 -10.22 -1.08
N ASP A 417 -28.83 -10.99 -2.11
CA ASP A 417 -30.16 -11.58 -2.24
C ASP A 417 -30.45 -12.57 -1.08
N ASP A 418 -29.41 -13.25 -0.56
CA ASP A 418 -29.53 -14.12 0.62
C ASP A 418 -29.96 -13.32 1.88
N VAL A 419 -29.41 -12.11 2.08
CA VAL A 419 -29.77 -11.23 3.20
C VAL A 419 -31.15 -10.61 2.99
N ALA A 420 -31.50 -10.26 1.74
CA ALA A 420 -32.83 -9.78 1.40
C ALA A 420 -33.89 -10.86 1.65
N ALA A 421 -33.58 -12.10 1.35
CA ALA A 421 -34.45 -13.25 1.64
C ALA A 421 -34.61 -13.51 3.15
N GLU A 422 -33.52 -13.46 3.94
CA GLU A 422 -33.59 -13.56 5.41
C GLU A 422 -34.38 -12.41 6.04
N GLN A 423 -34.17 -11.18 5.58
CA GLN A 423 -34.92 -10.02 6.06
C GLN A 423 -36.41 -10.09 5.72
N SER A 424 -36.77 -10.61 4.53
CA SER A 424 -38.18 -10.81 4.16
C SER A 424 -38.87 -11.89 5.00
N LEU A 425 -38.12 -12.90 5.42
CA LEU A 425 -38.67 -13.94 6.35
C LEU A 425 -38.86 -13.43 7.75
N VAL A 426 -38.03 -12.49 8.24
CA VAL A 426 -38.16 -11.90 9.58
C VAL A 426 -39.23 -10.81 9.60
N THR A 427 -39.50 -10.13 8.50
CA THR A 427 -40.50 -9.06 8.38
C THR A 427 -41.86 -9.55 7.90
N SER A 428 -41.99 -10.82 7.49
CA SER A 428 -43.29 -11.42 7.18
C SER A 428 -44.04 -11.61 8.51
N PRO A 429 -45.17 -10.92 8.74
CA PRO A 429 -45.97 -11.19 9.95
C PRO A 429 -46.38 -12.64 9.89
N ALA A 430 -46.01 -13.41 10.92
CA ALA A 430 -46.54 -14.77 11.09
C ALA A 430 -48.07 -14.63 11.01
N SER A 431 -48.62 -15.23 9.94
CA SER A 431 -50.07 -15.35 9.81
C SER A 431 -50.56 -16.07 11.03
N ALA A 432 -51.16 -15.27 11.92
CA ALA A 432 -51.93 -15.80 13.03
C ALA A 432 -53.00 -16.73 12.45
N THR A 433 -52.87 -18.00 12.73
CA THR A 433 -53.96 -18.99 12.74
C THR A 433 -54.18 -19.47 14.15
#